data_7b7afd14c3f85d15df1ac13961138a24
#
_entry.id   7b7afd14c3f85d15df1ac13961138a24
#
_cell.length_a   1.000
_cell.length_b   1.000
_cell.length_c   1.000
_cell.angle_alpha   90.00
_cell.angle_beta   90.00
_cell.angle_gamma   90.00
#
_symmetry.space_group_name_H-M   'P 1'
#
loop_
_entity.id
_entity.type
_entity.pdbx_description
1 polymer ?
#
loop_
_entity_poly.entity_id
_entity_poly.type
_entity_poly.pdbx_seq_one_letter_code
_entity_poly.pdbx_strand_id
1 'polypeptide(L)'
;MYGIFMECWVSLRLFFGNPMLAIILLASAVYLTVCEKDVRKKIILGILPLVMLVGFLLPITKIVYVAAFDEGSDTYYRLLWLVPTYMVIGYAACKLIFSLEGKFKQRIALVAALVIVALSGSLVYLNQYMSVAENLYHIPQSVINVCDVIAPKDDEPRVRAVVPSDLIHFVRQYDTDILMPYGREMIATQWDYYNAIYEAFEKPEVIEAKTLLEATRQAKCLYIVLSTDRKVDVNLVTMGLKLVDTVDGYYIYGDPEVLDWYKEQGVTISAF
;
A
#
# COMPACT_ATOMS: atom_id res chain seq x y z
N MET A 1 -2.56 18.89 -23.00
CA MET A 1 -2.12 19.72 -21.87
C MET A 1 -3.19 19.89 -20.78
N TYR A 2 -4.48 20.10 -21.12
CA TYR A 2 -5.53 20.22 -20.12
C TYR A 2 -5.67 18.95 -19.25
N GLY A 3 -5.66 17.77 -19.83
CA GLY A 3 -5.73 16.51 -19.08
C GLY A 3 -4.60 16.35 -18.06
N ILE A 4 -3.36 16.66 -18.47
CA ILE A 4 -2.17 16.58 -17.58
C ILE A 4 -2.31 17.58 -16.41
N PHE A 5 -2.79 18.78 -16.67
CA PHE A 5 -3.05 19.76 -15.60
C PHE A 5 -4.08 19.25 -14.61
N MET A 6 -5.18 18.65 -15.10
CA MET A 6 -6.22 18.07 -14.22
C MET A 6 -5.69 16.91 -13.38
N GLU A 7 -4.84 16.06 -13.94
CA GLU A 7 -4.17 14.99 -13.18
C GLU A 7 -3.29 15.56 -12.05
N CYS A 8 -2.47 16.58 -12.37
CA CYS A 8 -1.65 17.24 -11.35
C CYS A 8 -2.50 17.91 -10.28
N TRP A 9 -3.60 18.54 -10.66
CA TRP A 9 -4.54 19.16 -9.73
C TRP A 9 -5.20 18.12 -8.80
N VAL A 10 -5.67 17.00 -9.36
CA VAL A 10 -6.27 15.91 -8.57
C VAL A 10 -5.23 15.32 -7.61
N SER A 11 -4.00 15.07 -8.08
CA SER A 11 -2.90 14.57 -7.24
C SER A 11 -2.57 15.53 -6.10
N LEU A 12 -2.53 16.84 -6.38
CA LEU A 12 -2.30 17.88 -5.36
C LEU A 12 -3.43 17.89 -4.31
N ARG A 13 -4.68 17.80 -4.77
CA ARG A 13 -5.86 17.75 -3.89
C ARG A 13 -5.85 16.49 -2.99
N LEU A 14 -5.51 15.35 -3.56
CA LEU A 14 -5.40 14.09 -2.80
C LEU A 14 -4.24 14.13 -1.78
N PHE A 15 -3.10 14.73 -2.16
CA PHE A 15 -1.95 14.87 -1.27
C PHE A 15 -2.27 15.69 -0.01
N PHE A 16 -2.96 16.81 -0.16
CA PHE A 16 -3.33 17.63 1.00
C PHE A 16 -4.54 17.09 1.75
N GLY A 17 -5.41 16.32 1.10
CA GLY A 17 -6.66 15.81 1.67
C GLY A 17 -7.62 16.94 2.09
N ASN A 18 -7.21 17.78 3.05
CA ASN A 18 -7.97 18.95 3.48
C ASN A 18 -7.45 20.21 2.79
N PRO A 19 -8.28 20.97 2.07
CA PRO A 19 -7.87 22.21 1.40
C PRO A 19 -7.35 23.30 2.36
N MET A 20 -7.80 23.28 3.63
CA MET A 20 -7.28 24.19 4.66
C MET A 20 -5.76 24.07 4.83
N LEU A 21 -5.19 22.86 4.79
CA LEU A 21 -3.76 22.64 4.93
C LEU A 21 -2.98 23.30 3.79
N ALA A 22 -3.48 23.18 2.55
CA ALA A 22 -2.87 23.83 1.39
C ALA A 22 -2.91 25.36 1.51
N ILE A 23 -4.03 25.91 1.95
CA ILE A 23 -4.20 27.37 2.16
C ILE A 23 -3.23 27.86 3.24
N ILE A 24 -3.12 27.16 4.37
CA ILE A 24 -2.20 27.53 5.46
C ILE A 24 -0.75 27.46 4.98
N LEU A 25 -0.38 26.45 4.23
CA LEU A 25 0.96 26.33 3.64
C LEU A 25 1.27 27.50 2.72
N LEU A 26 0.37 27.83 1.79
CA LEU A 26 0.55 28.96 0.86
C LEU A 26 0.67 30.29 1.62
N ALA A 27 -0.22 30.55 2.56
CA ALA A 27 -0.17 31.75 3.37
C ALA A 27 1.14 31.84 4.16
N SER A 28 1.59 30.73 4.76
CA SER A 28 2.85 30.65 5.51
C SER A 28 4.06 30.89 4.61
N ALA A 29 4.11 30.28 3.43
CA ALA A 29 5.21 30.45 2.50
C ALA A 29 5.29 31.87 1.95
N VAL A 30 4.13 32.49 1.62
CA VAL A 30 4.06 33.89 1.20
C VAL A 30 4.52 34.81 2.36
N TYR A 31 4.03 34.59 3.58
CA TYR A 31 4.44 35.35 4.76
C TYR A 31 5.97 35.29 4.96
N LEU A 32 6.57 34.10 4.88
CA LEU A 32 8.02 33.93 5.02
C LEU A 32 8.79 34.59 3.87
N THR A 33 8.27 34.52 2.65
CA THR A 33 8.89 35.20 1.49
C THR A 33 8.95 36.72 1.68
N VAL A 34 7.93 37.31 2.32
CA VAL A 34 7.86 38.75 2.54
C VAL A 34 8.60 39.18 3.80
N CYS A 35 8.34 38.48 4.94
CA CYS A 35 8.73 38.92 6.26
C CYS A 35 10.04 38.32 6.78
N GLU A 36 10.61 37.28 6.12
CA GLU A 36 11.89 36.71 6.56
C GLU A 36 13.07 37.57 6.10
N LYS A 37 13.96 37.88 7.07
CA LYS A 37 15.16 38.69 6.85
C LYS A 37 16.36 37.84 6.45
N ASP A 38 16.44 36.61 6.97
CA ASP A 38 17.50 35.66 6.61
C ASP A 38 17.23 35.11 5.20
N VAL A 39 18.12 35.44 4.27
CA VAL A 39 18.00 35.07 2.85
C VAL A 39 17.92 33.57 2.67
N ARG A 40 18.67 32.76 3.43
CA ARG A 40 18.67 31.30 3.33
C ARG A 40 17.32 30.73 3.73
N LYS A 41 16.79 31.17 4.89
CA LYS A 41 15.47 30.73 5.36
C LYS A 41 14.35 31.21 4.45
N LYS A 42 14.43 32.44 3.94
CA LYS A 42 13.49 32.97 2.93
C LYS A 42 13.44 32.09 1.68
N ILE A 43 14.60 31.68 1.17
CA ILE A 43 14.66 30.83 -0.04
C ILE A 43 14.10 29.45 0.28
N ILE A 44 14.57 28.78 1.35
CA ILE A 44 14.22 27.37 1.64
C ILE A 44 12.79 27.21 2.10
N LEU A 45 12.30 28.09 2.97
CA LEU A 45 10.98 27.94 3.61
C LEU A 45 9.89 28.83 2.99
N GLY A 46 10.26 29.84 2.23
CA GLY A 46 9.31 30.72 1.55
C GLY A 46 9.23 30.44 0.05
N ILE A 47 10.30 30.78 -0.67
CA ILE A 47 10.30 30.78 -2.16
C ILE A 47 10.24 29.36 -2.71
N LEU A 48 11.10 28.46 -2.23
CA LEU A 48 11.22 27.12 -2.77
C LEU A 48 9.91 26.32 -2.71
N PRO A 49 9.17 26.27 -1.59
CA PRO A 49 7.86 25.61 -1.54
C PRO A 49 6.86 26.17 -2.54
N LEU A 50 6.84 27.50 -2.75
CA LEU A 50 5.96 28.13 -3.75
C LEU A 50 6.35 27.72 -5.17
N VAL A 51 7.64 27.76 -5.49
CA VAL A 51 8.16 27.34 -6.80
C VAL A 51 7.86 25.86 -7.04
N MET A 52 8.02 25.00 -6.05
CA MET A 52 7.72 23.58 -6.18
C MET A 52 6.24 23.33 -6.41
N LEU A 53 5.34 23.99 -5.67
CA LEU A 53 3.89 23.83 -5.85
C LEU A 53 3.43 24.35 -7.23
N VAL A 54 3.92 25.50 -7.66
CA VAL A 54 3.62 26.04 -8.99
C VAL A 54 4.21 25.13 -10.07
N GLY A 55 5.48 24.74 -9.93
CA GLY A 55 6.15 23.84 -10.86
C GLY A 55 5.42 22.49 -10.99
N PHE A 56 4.94 21.93 -9.88
CA PHE A 56 4.16 20.69 -9.89
C PHE A 56 2.88 20.79 -10.73
N LEU A 57 2.20 21.94 -10.70
CA LEU A 57 0.97 22.16 -11.46
C LEU A 57 1.21 22.41 -12.96
N LEU A 58 2.44 22.74 -13.37
CA LEU A 58 2.74 23.00 -14.77
C LEU A 58 2.86 21.69 -15.56
N PRO A 59 2.06 21.49 -16.63
CA PRO A 59 2.13 20.27 -17.45
C PRO A 59 3.51 19.97 -18.02
N ILE A 60 4.28 21.03 -18.34
CA ILE A 60 5.62 20.88 -18.89
C ILE A 60 6.59 20.21 -17.90
N THR A 61 6.46 20.51 -16.61
CA THR A 61 7.29 19.89 -15.57
C THR A 61 7.05 18.39 -15.47
N LYS A 62 5.78 17.96 -15.56
CA LYS A 62 5.42 16.53 -15.58
C LYS A 62 5.99 15.84 -16.83
N ILE A 63 5.85 16.46 -18.01
CA ILE A 63 6.38 15.90 -19.27
C ILE A 63 7.92 15.73 -19.18
N VAL A 64 8.62 16.74 -18.70
CA VAL A 64 10.09 16.69 -18.54
C VAL A 64 10.49 15.65 -17.50
N TYR A 65 9.76 15.55 -16.39
CA TYR A 65 10.03 14.56 -15.34
C TYR A 65 9.91 13.13 -15.87
N VAL A 66 8.81 12.81 -16.54
CA VAL A 66 8.57 11.48 -17.12
C VAL A 66 9.62 11.16 -18.18
N ALA A 67 9.98 12.11 -19.03
CA ALA A 67 11.00 11.93 -20.06
C ALA A 67 12.43 11.74 -19.49
N ALA A 68 12.73 12.36 -18.33
CA ALA A 68 14.07 12.33 -17.75
C ALA A 68 14.30 11.09 -16.88
N PHE A 69 13.28 10.57 -16.21
CA PHE A 69 13.43 9.50 -15.23
C PHE A 69 12.85 8.15 -15.69
N ASP A 70 12.27 8.09 -16.89
CA ASP A 70 11.63 6.91 -17.49
C ASP A 70 10.66 6.20 -16.51
N GLU A 71 10.21 6.92 -15.48
CA GLU A 71 9.24 6.47 -14.52
C GLU A 71 7.85 6.82 -15.05
N GLY A 72 6.92 5.88 -14.93
CA GLY A 72 5.53 6.11 -15.29
C GLY A 72 4.97 7.39 -14.64
N SER A 73 3.96 7.98 -15.25
CA SER A 73 3.29 9.20 -14.75
C SER A 73 2.81 9.09 -13.30
N ASP A 74 2.71 7.87 -12.81
CA ASP A 74 2.15 7.50 -11.50
C ASP A 74 3.05 7.89 -10.32
N THR A 75 4.35 8.11 -10.54
CA THR A 75 5.30 8.48 -9.48
C THR A 75 5.49 9.99 -9.33
N TYR A 76 4.99 10.79 -10.28
CA TYR A 76 5.17 12.24 -10.28
C TYR A 76 4.70 12.94 -9.00
N TYR A 77 3.65 12.46 -8.36
CA TYR A 77 3.13 13.01 -7.09
C TYR A 77 4.16 12.99 -5.95
N ARG A 78 5.20 12.14 -6.03
CA ARG A 78 6.26 12.04 -5.01
C ARG A 78 7.08 13.34 -4.90
N LEU A 79 7.08 14.19 -5.93
CA LEU A 79 7.69 15.51 -5.85
C LEU A 79 7.09 16.39 -4.75
N LEU A 80 5.82 16.18 -4.41
CA LEU A 80 5.16 16.89 -3.32
C LEU A 80 5.74 16.55 -1.94
N TRP A 81 6.37 15.38 -1.78
CA TRP A 81 7.02 14.98 -0.54
C TRP A 81 8.27 15.81 -0.23
N LEU A 82 8.86 16.45 -1.26
CA LEU A 82 9.98 17.36 -1.06
C LEU A 82 9.57 18.70 -0.48
N VAL A 83 8.29 19.04 -0.50
CA VAL A 83 7.76 20.27 0.10
C VAL A 83 7.69 20.09 1.63
N PRO A 84 8.50 20.84 2.42
CA PRO A 84 8.55 20.69 3.87
C PRO A 84 7.36 21.36 4.55
N THR A 85 6.14 20.91 4.23
CA THR A 85 4.85 21.52 4.60
C THR A 85 4.76 21.91 6.07
N TYR A 86 5.00 20.95 6.97
CA TYR A 86 4.85 21.19 8.41
C TYR A 86 5.95 22.09 8.98
N MET A 87 7.16 22.05 8.42
CA MET A 87 8.24 22.95 8.82
C MET A 87 7.95 24.40 8.44
N VAL A 88 7.43 24.61 7.23
CA VAL A 88 7.04 25.95 6.74
C VAL A 88 5.95 26.54 7.61
N ILE A 89 4.90 25.78 7.87
CA ILE A 89 3.75 26.21 8.71
C ILE A 89 4.23 26.49 10.15
N GLY A 90 4.97 25.54 10.74
CA GLY A 90 5.46 25.68 12.12
C GLY A 90 6.40 26.87 12.30
N TYR A 91 7.35 27.06 11.38
CA TYR A 91 8.27 28.18 11.43
C TYR A 91 7.56 29.53 11.23
N ALA A 92 6.61 29.60 10.30
CA ALA A 92 5.80 30.81 10.09
C ALA A 92 4.96 31.17 11.33
N ALA A 93 4.33 30.15 11.93
CA ALA A 93 3.54 30.32 13.17
C ALA A 93 4.41 30.82 14.32
N CYS A 94 5.57 30.19 14.56
CA CYS A 94 6.51 30.63 15.60
C CYS A 94 6.96 32.07 15.35
N LYS A 95 7.37 32.39 14.12
CA LYS A 95 7.80 33.74 13.77
C LYS A 95 6.71 34.79 14.01
N LEU A 96 5.47 34.47 13.62
CA LEU A 96 4.33 35.35 13.83
C LEU A 96 4.05 35.53 15.32
N ILE A 97 4.04 34.46 16.11
CA ILE A 97 3.77 34.52 17.56
C ILE A 97 4.85 35.38 18.29
N PHE A 98 6.13 35.12 17.97
CA PHE A 98 7.22 35.87 18.61
C PHE A 98 7.40 37.31 18.11
N SER A 99 6.78 37.69 17.00
CA SER A 99 6.74 39.06 16.52
C SER A 99 5.75 39.94 17.29
N LEU A 100 4.83 39.31 18.05
CA LEU A 100 3.82 40.05 18.85
C LEU A 100 4.41 40.55 20.15
N GLU A 101 4.12 41.80 20.48
CA GLU A 101 4.51 42.40 21.75
C GLU A 101 3.54 42.00 22.88
N GLY A 102 4.10 41.50 23.98
CA GLY A 102 3.37 41.14 25.20
C GLY A 102 2.96 39.66 25.27
N LYS A 103 3.28 39.05 26.42
CA LYS A 103 3.04 37.62 26.70
C LYS A 103 1.58 37.15 26.51
N PHE A 104 0.63 38.06 26.79
CA PHE A 104 -0.80 37.75 26.65
C PHE A 104 -1.18 37.57 25.18
N LYS A 105 -0.73 38.48 24.28
CA LYS A 105 -0.97 38.39 22.84
C LYS A 105 -0.30 37.12 22.22
N GLN A 106 0.92 36.83 22.67
CA GLN A 106 1.63 35.61 22.25
C GLN A 106 0.88 34.33 22.64
N ARG A 107 0.32 34.27 23.86
CA ARG A 107 -0.49 33.12 24.31
C ARG A 107 -1.76 32.95 23.47
N ILE A 108 -2.47 34.05 23.20
CA ILE A 108 -3.67 34.01 22.34
C ILE A 108 -3.29 33.52 20.95
N ALA A 109 -2.23 34.06 20.37
CA ALA A 109 -1.78 33.63 19.03
C ALA A 109 -1.34 32.17 19.01
N LEU A 110 -0.70 31.66 20.06
CA LEU A 110 -0.35 30.24 20.17
C LEU A 110 -1.61 29.36 20.22
N VAL A 111 -2.59 29.73 21.08
CA VAL A 111 -3.85 28.98 21.15
C VAL A 111 -4.59 29.01 19.80
N ALA A 112 -4.66 30.18 19.17
CA ALA A 112 -5.26 30.29 17.84
C ALA A 112 -4.56 29.42 16.79
N ALA A 113 -3.22 29.38 16.76
CA ALA A 113 -2.46 28.53 15.87
C ALA A 113 -2.73 27.04 16.13
N LEU A 114 -2.78 26.61 17.39
CA LEU A 114 -3.11 25.23 17.75
C LEU A 114 -4.54 24.85 17.33
N VAL A 115 -5.51 25.74 17.50
CA VAL A 115 -6.90 25.53 17.06
C VAL A 115 -6.96 25.43 15.54
N ILE A 116 -6.26 26.29 14.80
CA ILE A 116 -6.20 26.24 13.33
C ILE A 116 -5.61 24.91 12.87
N VAL A 117 -4.52 24.45 13.47
CA VAL A 117 -3.91 23.16 13.16
C VAL A 117 -4.87 22.00 13.46
N ALA A 118 -5.54 22.02 14.60
CA ALA A 118 -6.52 20.99 14.97
C ALA A 118 -7.72 20.95 14.00
N LEU A 119 -8.20 22.11 13.55
CA LEU A 119 -9.31 22.19 12.58
C LEU A 119 -8.89 21.87 11.14
N SER A 120 -7.62 22.03 10.81
CA SER A 120 -7.10 21.73 9.46
C SER A 120 -6.78 20.26 9.28
N GLY A 121 -6.68 19.48 10.34
CA GLY A 121 -6.39 18.05 10.32
C GLY A 121 -7.64 17.19 10.49
N SER A 122 -7.48 15.89 10.23
CA SER A 122 -8.44 14.86 10.61
C SER A 122 -7.78 13.95 11.68
N LEU A 123 -8.57 13.49 12.64
CA LEU A 123 -8.08 12.52 13.61
C LEU A 123 -7.84 11.18 12.89
N VAL A 124 -6.57 10.80 12.80
CA VAL A 124 -6.16 9.56 12.12
C VAL A 124 -6.87 8.34 12.70
N TYR A 125 -7.07 8.33 14.01
CA TYR A 125 -7.73 7.22 14.74
C TYR A 125 -9.24 7.11 14.51
N LEU A 126 -9.88 8.08 13.85
CA LEU A 126 -11.30 8.04 13.46
C LEU A 126 -11.48 7.74 11.97
N ASN A 127 -10.41 7.38 11.26
CA ASN A 127 -10.48 7.02 9.85
C ASN A 127 -11.05 5.61 9.72
N GLN A 128 -11.89 5.39 8.71
CA GLN A 128 -12.46 4.07 8.37
C GLN A 128 -11.41 3.00 8.05
N TYR A 129 -10.18 3.40 7.78
CA TYR A 129 -9.03 2.50 7.52
C TYR A 129 -8.24 2.16 8.78
N MET A 130 -8.61 2.73 9.92
CA MET A 130 -7.98 2.40 11.20
C MET A 130 -8.73 1.26 11.86
N SER A 131 -8.04 0.17 12.11
CA SER A 131 -8.50 -0.94 12.95
C SER A 131 -7.53 -1.13 14.11
N VAL A 132 -8.04 -1.66 15.22
CA VAL A 132 -7.19 -2.13 16.31
C VAL A 132 -6.50 -3.40 15.82
N ALA A 133 -5.18 -3.48 15.98
CA ALA A 133 -4.43 -4.67 15.59
C ALA A 133 -4.88 -5.88 16.40
N GLU A 134 -5.20 -6.98 15.73
CA GLU A 134 -5.62 -8.24 16.34
C GLU A 134 -4.45 -9.01 16.97
N ASN A 135 -3.24 -8.74 16.47
CA ASN A 135 -2.01 -9.43 16.86
C ASN A 135 -0.78 -8.53 16.73
N LEU A 136 0.39 -9.02 17.14
CA LEU A 136 1.66 -8.29 17.09
C LEU A 136 2.15 -8.00 15.67
N TYR A 137 1.70 -8.75 14.67
CA TYR A 137 2.11 -8.59 13.28
C TYR A 137 1.28 -7.53 12.54
N HIS A 138 0.21 -7.03 13.13
CA HIS A 138 -0.72 -6.06 12.53
C HIS A 138 -1.32 -6.54 11.19
N ILE A 139 -1.60 -7.83 11.09
CA ILE A 139 -2.24 -8.48 9.95
C ILE A 139 -3.51 -9.22 10.41
N PRO A 140 -4.43 -9.59 9.50
CA PRO A 140 -5.59 -10.39 9.86
C PRO A 140 -5.18 -11.72 10.52
N GLN A 141 -5.86 -12.12 11.59
CA GLN A 141 -5.56 -13.36 12.29
C GLN A 141 -5.74 -14.60 11.40
N SER A 142 -6.68 -14.55 10.46
CA SER A 142 -6.89 -15.60 9.46
C SER A 142 -5.64 -15.90 8.62
N VAL A 143 -4.83 -14.86 8.29
CA VAL A 143 -3.57 -15.06 7.57
C VAL A 143 -2.59 -15.90 8.40
N ILE A 144 -2.46 -15.57 9.69
CA ILE A 144 -1.57 -16.31 10.61
C ILE A 144 -2.03 -17.76 10.68
N ASN A 145 -3.31 -17.98 10.96
CA ASN A 145 -3.87 -19.32 11.15
C ASN A 145 -3.74 -20.18 9.87
N VAL A 146 -3.93 -19.59 8.69
CA VAL A 146 -3.72 -20.29 7.41
C VAL A 146 -2.23 -20.58 7.17
N CYS A 147 -1.36 -19.58 7.40
CA CYS A 147 0.08 -19.77 7.23
C CYS A 147 0.65 -20.84 8.17
N ASP A 148 0.22 -20.90 9.42
CA ASP A 148 0.67 -21.90 10.39
C ASP A 148 0.33 -23.35 9.97
N VAL A 149 -0.71 -23.52 9.14
CA VAL A 149 -1.06 -24.85 8.58
C VAL A 149 -0.17 -25.24 7.40
N ILE A 150 0.23 -24.26 6.55
CA ILE A 150 0.94 -24.52 5.31
C ILE A 150 2.44 -24.23 5.37
N ALA A 151 2.91 -23.61 6.46
CA ALA A 151 4.32 -23.30 6.65
C ALA A 151 5.17 -24.57 6.69
N PRO A 152 6.34 -24.59 6.03
CA PRO A 152 7.29 -25.68 6.18
C PRO A 152 7.86 -25.67 7.61
N LYS A 153 8.30 -26.83 8.09
CA LYS A 153 9.02 -26.91 9.36
C LYS A 153 10.43 -26.37 9.24
N ASP A 154 11.03 -26.11 10.41
CA ASP A 154 12.44 -25.73 10.48
C ASP A 154 13.30 -26.73 9.68
N ASP A 155 14.23 -26.21 8.90
CA ASP A 155 15.11 -26.98 8.01
C ASP A 155 14.45 -27.60 6.77
N GLU A 156 13.14 -27.42 6.54
CA GLU A 156 12.49 -27.82 5.32
C GLU A 156 12.59 -26.75 4.22
N PRO A 157 12.56 -27.14 2.94
CA PRO A 157 12.58 -26.18 1.85
C PRO A 157 11.25 -25.40 1.78
N ARG A 158 11.33 -24.23 1.16
CA ARG A 158 10.18 -23.37 0.91
C ARG A 158 9.08 -24.10 0.14
N VAL A 159 7.85 -23.89 0.55
CA VAL A 159 6.66 -24.44 -0.11
C VAL A 159 5.99 -23.40 -1.02
N ARG A 160 5.33 -23.86 -2.06
CA ARG A 160 4.50 -22.99 -2.90
C ARG A 160 3.03 -23.19 -2.58
N ALA A 161 2.33 -22.08 -2.35
CA ALA A 161 0.91 -22.07 -2.07
C ALA A 161 0.18 -21.03 -2.94
N VAL A 162 -0.97 -21.40 -3.45
CA VAL A 162 -1.93 -20.47 -4.04
C VAL A 162 -2.84 -19.99 -2.93
N VAL A 163 -2.90 -18.67 -2.76
CA VAL A 163 -3.74 -18.05 -1.73
C VAL A 163 -4.66 -17.00 -2.38
N PRO A 164 -5.87 -16.80 -1.84
CA PRO A 164 -6.80 -15.82 -2.40
C PRO A 164 -6.31 -14.38 -2.18
N SER A 165 -6.85 -13.47 -3.00
CA SER A 165 -6.42 -12.07 -3.10
C SER A 165 -6.49 -11.30 -1.79
N ASP A 166 -7.40 -11.63 -0.90
CA ASP A 166 -7.56 -11.02 0.43
C ASP A 166 -6.42 -11.38 1.41
N LEU A 167 -5.79 -12.54 1.26
CA LEU A 167 -4.66 -12.97 2.08
C LEU A 167 -3.29 -12.60 1.47
N ILE A 168 -3.21 -12.48 0.16
CA ILE A 168 -1.95 -12.41 -0.59
C ILE A 168 -1.02 -11.27 -0.16
N HIS A 169 -1.59 -10.16 0.32
CA HIS A 169 -0.83 -8.99 0.77
C HIS A 169 -0.03 -9.25 2.05
N PHE A 170 -0.45 -10.21 2.85
CA PHE A 170 0.02 -10.40 4.22
C PHE A 170 0.85 -11.66 4.42
N VAL A 171 0.68 -12.69 3.57
CA VAL A 171 1.38 -13.97 3.72
C VAL A 171 2.89 -13.78 3.85
N ARG A 172 3.53 -13.02 2.94
CA ARG A 172 4.99 -12.75 2.99
C ARG A 172 5.41 -11.85 4.16
N GLN A 173 4.48 -11.11 4.75
CA GLN A 173 4.77 -10.31 5.95
C GLN A 173 4.91 -11.21 7.17
N TYR A 174 4.15 -12.31 7.20
CA TYR A 174 4.17 -13.27 8.29
C TYR A 174 5.24 -14.33 8.09
N ASP A 175 5.27 -14.98 6.93
CA ASP A 175 6.20 -16.05 6.62
C ASP A 175 6.77 -15.92 5.20
N THR A 176 8.10 -15.87 5.09
CA THR A 176 8.83 -15.75 3.84
C THR A 176 9.11 -17.09 3.16
N ASP A 177 8.88 -18.20 3.84
CA ASP A 177 9.12 -19.55 3.32
C ASP A 177 7.89 -20.11 2.58
N ILE A 178 6.78 -19.39 2.61
CA ILE A 178 5.62 -19.63 1.77
C ILE A 178 5.75 -18.80 0.48
N LEU A 179 6.03 -19.47 -0.63
CA LEU A 179 6.16 -18.86 -1.95
C LEU A 179 4.81 -18.82 -2.65
N MET A 180 4.43 -17.65 -3.17
CA MET A 180 3.21 -17.50 -3.96
C MET A 180 3.54 -17.39 -5.44
N PRO A 181 2.76 -18.02 -6.35
CA PRO A 181 2.99 -17.99 -7.80
C PRO A 181 2.72 -16.60 -8.41
N TYR A 182 1.98 -15.76 -7.73
CA TYR A 182 1.71 -14.37 -8.07
C TYR A 182 1.58 -13.54 -6.77
N GLY A 183 1.62 -12.23 -6.90
CA GLY A 183 1.50 -11.30 -5.78
C GLY A 183 0.52 -10.17 -6.08
N ARG A 184 0.65 -9.07 -5.35
CA ARG A 184 -0.23 -7.90 -5.48
C ARG A 184 -0.23 -7.26 -6.87
N GLU A 185 0.80 -7.49 -7.66
CA GLU A 185 0.92 -7.01 -9.03
C GLU A 185 -0.22 -7.50 -9.93
N MET A 186 -0.78 -8.68 -9.62
CA MET A 186 -1.93 -9.22 -10.35
C MET A 186 -3.26 -8.60 -9.92
N ILE A 187 -3.34 -8.08 -8.69
CA ILE A 187 -4.56 -7.50 -8.12
C ILE A 187 -4.64 -6.01 -8.48
N ALA A 188 -3.50 -5.34 -8.62
CA ALA A 188 -3.45 -3.92 -8.94
C ALA A 188 -3.86 -3.68 -10.40
N THR A 189 -5.00 -3.01 -10.59
CA THR A 189 -5.63 -2.77 -11.91
C THR A 189 -4.78 -1.94 -12.88
N GLN A 190 -3.72 -1.32 -12.39
CA GLN A 190 -2.82 -0.49 -13.18
C GLN A 190 -1.80 -1.28 -14.00
N TRP A 191 -1.65 -2.59 -13.74
CA TRP A 191 -0.68 -3.45 -14.42
C TRP A 191 -1.42 -4.57 -15.16
N ASP A 192 -1.10 -4.72 -16.42
CA ASP A 192 -1.66 -5.76 -17.30
C ASP A 192 -0.70 -6.96 -17.36
N TYR A 193 -0.53 -7.64 -16.22
CA TYR A 193 0.24 -8.87 -16.16
C TYR A 193 -0.65 -10.09 -16.34
N TYR A 194 -0.11 -11.11 -16.98
CA TYR A 194 -0.75 -12.40 -17.14
C TYR A 194 -0.12 -13.45 -16.23
N ASN A 195 -0.97 -14.18 -15.49
CA ASN A 195 -0.57 -15.37 -14.75
C ASN A 195 -1.67 -16.42 -14.86
N ALA A 196 -1.33 -17.61 -15.35
CA ALA A 196 -2.29 -18.67 -15.64
C ALA A 196 -3.07 -19.13 -14.39
N ILE A 197 -2.41 -19.12 -13.21
CA ILE A 197 -3.08 -19.52 -11.95
C ILE A 197 -4.06 -18.42 -11.54
N TYR A 198 -3.67 -17.15 -11.62
CA TYR A 198 -4.56 -16.02 -11.30
C TYR A 198 -5.80 -16.02 -12.21
N GLU A 199 -5.61 -16.27 -13.52
CA GLU A 199 -6.70 -16.36 -14.49
C GLU A 199 -7.68 -17.51 -14.16
N ALA A 200 -7.15 -18.66 -13.72
CA ALA A 200 -7.96 -19.82 -13.39
C ALA A 200 -8.61 -19.75 -12.00
N PHE A 201 -7.99 -19.05 -11.05
CA PHE A 201 -8.37 -19.04 -9.65
C PHE A 201 -9.23 -17.83 -9.26
N GLU A 202 -8.79 -16.60 -9.63
CA GLU A 202 -9.44 -15.38 -9.16
C GLU A 202 -10.52 -14.83 -10.11
N LYS A 203 -10.28 -14.88 -11.41
CA LYS A 203 -11.17 -14.25 -12.38
C LYS A 203 -12.53 -14.94 -12.57
N PRO A 204 -12.62 -16.28 -12.61
CA PRO A 204 -13.88 -16.94 -12.88
C PRO A 204 -14.85 -16.81 -11.69
N GLU A 205 -16.13 -16.66 -11.95
CA GLU A 205 -17.17 -16.75 -10.91
C GLU A 205 -17.27 -18.18 -10.35
N VAL A 206 -17.11 -19.18 -11.21
CA VAL A 206 -17.02 -20.60 -10.84
C VAL A 206 -15.68 -21.11 -11.32
N ILE A 207 -14.86 -21.59 -10.40
CA ILE A 207 -13.53 -22.13 -10.70
C ILE A 207 -13.67 -23.47 -11.41
N GLU A 208 -13.02 -23.62 -12.57
CA GLU A 208 -12.86 -24.89 -13.25
C GLU A 208 -11.70 -25.68 -12.62
N ALA A 209 -12.03 -26.73 -11.87
CA ALA A 209 -11.08 -27.51 -11.07
C ALA A 209 -9.93 -28.06 -11.94
N LYS A 210 -10.23 -28.54 -13.14
CA LYS A 210 -9.23 -29.11 -14.04
C LYS A 210 -8.19 -28.07 -14.48
N THR A 211 -8.64 -26.93 -14.96
CA THR A 211 -7.76 -25.83 -15.42
C THR A 211 -6.92 -25.29 -14.26
N LEU A 212 -7.51 -25.15 -13.07
CA LEU A 212 -6.77 -24.74 -11.88
C LEU A 212 -5.67 -25.76 -11.53
N LEU A 213 -5.98 -27.05 -11.47
CA LEU A 213 -5.02 -28.10 -11.12
C LEU A 213 -3.88 -28.20 -12.13
N GLU A 214 -4.17 -28.11 -13.43
CA GLU A 214 -3.13 -28.09 -14.46
C GLU A 214 -2.15 -26.92 -14.25
N ALA A 215 -2.66 -25.72 -13.99
CA ALA A 215 -1.83 -24.53 -13.76
C ALA A 215 -1.02 -24.63 -12.45
N THR A 216 -1.64 -25.08 -11.34
CA THR A 216 -0.97 -25.18 -10.03
C THR A 216 0.08 -26.28 -10.02
N ARG A 217 -0.16 -27.44 -10.65
CA ARG A 217 0.80 -28.52 -10.79
C ARG A 217 1.97 -28.14 -11.68
N GLN A 218 1.73 -27.41 -12.77
CA GLN A 218 2.81 -26.86 -13.60
C GLN A 218 3.73 -25.93 -12.78
N ALA A 219 3.17 -25.10 -11.92
CA ALA A 219 3.92 -24.19 -11.06
C ALA A 219 4.45 -24.84 -9.77
N LYS A 220 4.18 -26.16 -9.55
CA LYS A 220 4.59 -26.90 -8.36
C LYS A 220 4.05 -26.29 -7.06
N CYS A 221 2.79 -25.87 -7.06
CA CYS A 221 2.12 -25.39 -5.86
C CYS A 221 1.64 -26.58 -5.04
N LEU A 222 2.19 -26.72 -3.83
CA LEU A 222 1.87 -27.81 -2.90
C LEU A 222 0.52 -27.63 -2.23
N TYR A 223 0.16 -26.35 -1.98
CA TYR A 223 -1.08 -26.01 -1.31
C TYR A 223 -1.95 -25.09 -2.14
N ILE A 224 -3.26 -25.26 -2.02
CA ILE A 224 -4.30 -24.38 -2.56
C ILE A 224 -5.21 -23.98 -1.42
N VAL A 225 -5.23 -22.70 -1.09
CA VAL A 225 -6.11 -22.10 -0.08
C VAL A 225 -7.31 -21.49 -0.81
N LEU A 226 -8.50 -21.95 -0.51
CA LEU A 226 -9.74 -21.55 -1.19
C LEU A 226 -10.73 -21.01 -0.16
N SER A 227 -11.28 -19.81 -0.38
CA SER A 227 -12.39 -19.33 0.46
C SER A 227 -13.61 -20.26 0.36
N THR A 228 -14.27 -20.52 1.49
CA THR A 228 -15.47 -21.35 1.55
C THR A 228 -16.64 -20.80 0.74
N ASP A 229 -16.64 -19.50 0.43
CA ASP A 229 -17.67 -18.83 -0.37
C ASP A 229 -17.44 -18.98 -1.89
N ARG A 230 -16.26 -19.43 -2.31
CA ARG A 230 -15.94 -19.62 -3.71
C ARG A 230 -16.52 -20.91 -4.26
N LYS A 231 -17.15 -20.80 -5.41
CA LYS A 231 -17.74 -21.93 -6.12
C LYS A 231 -16.71 -22.62 -7.01
N VAL A 232 -16.70 -23.94 -6.97
CA VAL A 232 -15.88 -24.79 -7.83
C VAL A 232 -16.84 -25.76 -8.55
N ASP A 233 -16.57 -26.02 -9.82
CA ASP A 233 -17.41 -26.89 -10.66
C ASP A 233 -17.42 -28.35 -10.16
N VAL A 234 -16.27 -28.84 -9.69
CA VAL A 234 -16.07 -30.19 -9.17
C VAL A 234 -15.31 -30.14 -7.86
N ASN A 235 -15.70 -30.98 -6.90
CA ASN A 235 -15.00 -31.07 -5.61
C ASN A 235 -13.54 -31.46 -5.81
N LEU A 236 -12.62 -30.61 -5.36
CA LEU A 236 -11.17 -30.77 -5.53
C LEU A 236 -10.64 -32.10 -4.93
N VAL A 237 -11.29 -32.62 -3.88
CA VAL A 237 -10.93 -33.93 -3.30
C VAL A 237 -11.18 -35.07 -4.30
N THR A 238 -12.24 -35.00 -5.11
CA THR A 238 -12.50 -36.01 -6.17
C THR A 238 -11.51 -35.92 -7.32
N MET A 239 -10.81 -34.80 -7.44
CA MET A 239 -9.74 -34.57 -8.43
C MET A 239 -8.34 -34.96 -7.91
N GLY A 240 -8.28 -35.56 -6.71
CA GLY A 240 -7.05 -36.10 -6.14
C GLY A 240 -6.35 -35.19 -5.12
N LEU A 241 -6.91 -34.03 -4.79
CA LEU A 241 -6.39 -33.23 -3.69
C LEU A 241 -6.81 -33.80 -2.33
N LYS A 242 -6.02 -33.56 -1.32
CA LYS A 242 -6.35 -33.88 0.09
C LYS A 242 -6.75 -32.59 0.81
N LEU A 243 -7.93 -32.59 1.43
CA LEU A 243 -8.28 -31.53 2.37
C LEU A 243 -7.40 -31.69 3.62
N VAL A 244 -6.56 -30.70 3.87
CA VAL A 244 -5.62 -30.68 5.00
C VAL A 244 -6.31 -30.13 6.24
N ASP A 245 -6.95 -28.96 6.09
CA ASP A 245 -7.65 -28.29 7.19
C ASP A 245 -8.73 -27.31 6.65
N THR A 246 -9.56 -26.83 7.58
CA THR A 246 -10.53 -25.77 7.32
C THR A 246 -10.41 -24.73 8.43
N VAL A 247 -9.89 -23.55 8.11
CA VAL A 247 -9.53 -22.51 9.08
C VAL A 247 -10.10 -21.17 8.63
N ASP A 248 -10.79 -20.47 9.52
CA ASP A 248 -11.28 -19.10 9.37
C ASP A 248 -12.01 -18.81 8.05
N GLY A 249 -12.81 -19.78 7.56
CA GLY A 249 -13.53 -19.63 6.30
C GLY A 249 -12.70 -19.97 5.06
N TYR A 250 -11.58 -20.67 5.20
CA TYR A 250 -10.76 -21.17 4.11
C TYR A 250 -10.58 -22.67 4.18
N TYR A 251 -10.77 -23.35 3.04
CA TYR A 251 -10.33 -24.72 2.84
C TYR A 251 -8.88 -24.74 2.41
N ILE A 252 -8.05 -25.55 3.04
CA ILE A 252 -6.64 -25.75 2.73
C ILE A 252 -6.49 -27.12 2.10
N TYR A 253 -6.17 -27.17 0.82
CA TYR A 253 -5.94 -28.40 0.08
C TYR A 253 -4.45 -28.59 -0.15
N GLY A 254 -3.98 -29.83 0.01
CA GLY A 254 -2.67 -30.28 -0.40
C GLY A 254 -2.73 -31.14 -1.66
N ASP A 255 -1.76 -31.03 -2.54
CA ASP A 255 -1.65 -31.85 -3.76
C ASP A 255 -0.64 -32.97 -3.56
N PRO A 256 -1.08 -34.25 -3.42
CA PRO A 256 -0.19 -35.39 -3.28
C PRO A 256 0.74 -35.60 -4.48
N GLU A 257 0.30 -35.28 -5.68
CA GLU A 257 1.11 -35.40 -6.91
C GLU A 257 2.30 -34.43 -6.89
N VAL A 258 2.10 -33.22 -6.40
CA VAL A 258 3.18 -32.25 -6.20
C VAL A 258 4.10 -32.68 -5.05
N LEU A 259 3.55 -33.23 -3.96
CA LEU A 259 4.34 -33.75 -2.85
C LEU A 259 5.25 -34.91 -3.30
N ASP A 260 4.75 -35.82 -4.14
CA ASP A 260 5.54 -36.93 -4.67
C ASP A 260 6.63 -36.42 -5.62
N TRP A 261 6.35 -35.38 -6.43
CA TRP A 261 7.37 -34.71 -7.22
C TRP A 261 8.51 -34.15 -6.36
N TYR A 262 8.21 -33.53 -5.21
CA TYR A 262 9.26 -33.06 -4.28
C TYR A 262 10.09 -34.24 -3.75
N LYS A 263 9.49 -35.34 -3.39
CA LYS A 263 10.20 -36.55 -2.95
C LYS A 263 11.12 -37.12 -4.03
N GLU A 264 10.69 -37.15 -5.29
CA GLU A 264 11.49 -37.57 -6.42
C GLU A 264 12.72 -36.67 -6.64
N GLN A 265 12.65 -35.39 -6.26
CA GLN A 265 13.77 -34.47 -6.28
C GLN A 265 14.69 -34.62 -5.04
N GLY A 266 14.45 -35.60 -4.19
CA GLY A 266 15.21 -35.80 -2.95
C GLY A 266 14.86 -34.79 -1.84
N VAL A 267 13.74 -34.10 -1.97
CA VAL A 267 13.28 -33.08 -1.03
C VAL A 267 12.21 -33.69 -0.12
N THR A 268 12.45 -33.67 1.18
CA THR A 268 11.48 -34.12 2.18
C THR A 268 10.73 -32.92 2.74
N ILE A 269 9.40 -32.95 2.64
CA ILE A 269 8.50 -31.96 3.23
C ILE A 269 7.53 -32.71 4.11
N SER A 270 7.40 -32.32 5.38
CA SER A 270 6.41 -32.88 6.34
C SER A 270 5.04 -32.25 6.08
N ALA A 271 4.54 -32.44 4.86
CA ALA A 271 3.18 -32.02 4.51
C ALA A 271 2.15 -33.05 4.97
N PHE A 272 0.89 -32.71 4.92
CA PHE A 272 -0.37 -33.39 5.26
C PHE A 272 -0.39 -34.91 5.16
#